data_70d1f1da25459a03211c738926950044
#
_entry.id   70d1f1da25459a03211c738926950044
#
_cell.length_a   1.000
_cell.length_b   1.000
_cell.length_c   1.000
_cell.angle_alpha   90.00
_cell.angle_beta   90.00
_cell.angle_gamma   90.00
#
_symmetry.space_group_name_H-M   'P 1'
#
loop_
_entity.id
_entity.type
_entity.pdbx_description
1 polymer ?
#
loop_
_entity_poly.entity_id
_entity_poly.type
_entity_poly.pdbx_seq_one_letter_code
_entity_poly.pdbx_strand_id
1 'polypeptide(L)'
;EASKVALFDMAQYGWKQWRSAQEAEQINDTAFNYVVNGNFKDSEVSKAFRELGKHMRNQNRPPHVTKLEESVELAPKLTAFYNKLKSGQNLDVERKELKEIFAQLKADAILLKEKGDKKLIHQIHYWLDNTVDQMNALEALLTATEGLAEKNDAKVWDNYYAGLKHYDQSISYAFFY
;
A
#
# COMPACT_ATOMS: atom_id res chain seq x y z
N GLU A 1 -13.79 -0.02 -7.18
CA GLU A 1 -13.62 -1.47 -7.27
C GLU A 1 -14.12 -2.22 -6.01
N ALA A 2 -13.89 -1.72 -4.80
CA ALA A 2 -14.53 -2.26 -3.59
C ALA A 2 -16.06 -2.32 -3.73
N SER A 3 -16.65 -1.36 -4.45
CA SER A 3 -18.10 -1.34 -4.74
C SER A 3 -18.55 -2.47 -5.66
N LYS A 4 -17.71 -2.95 -6.59
CA LYS A 4 -18.07 -4.08 -7.47
C LYS A 4 -18.06 -5.40 -6.71
N VAL A 5 -17.09 -5.59 -5.81
CA VAL A 5 -17.09 -6.76 -4.92
C VAL A 5 -18.33 -6.75 -4.01
N ALA A 6 -18.64 -5.59 -3.41
CA ALA A 6 -19.83 -5.45 -2.59
C ALA A 6 -21.13 -5.69 -3.37
N LEU A 7 -21.23 -5.21 -4.63
CA LEU A 7 -22.39 -5.49 -5.49
C LEU A 7 -22.51 -6.96 -5.86
N PHE A 8 -21.37 -7.63 -6.10
CA PHE A 8 -21.34 -9.06 -6.34
C PHE A 8 -21.82 -9.84 -5.10
N ASP A 9 -21.35 -9.45 -3.92
CA ASP A 9 -21.79 -10.02 -2.65
C ASP A 9 -23.29 -9.84 -2.44
N MET A 10 -23.81 -8.63 -2.65
CA MET A 10 -25.24 -8.33 -2.54
C MET A 10 -26.06 -9.16 -3.53
N ALA A 11 -25.60 -9.32 -4.77
CA ALA A 11 -26.25 -10.15 -5.76
C ALA A 11 -26.27 -11.63 -5.35
N GLN A 12 -25.14 -12.14 -4.86
CA GLN A 12 -25.05 -13.51 -4.35
C GLN A 12 -25.93 -13.72 -3.11
N TYR A 13 -25.98 -12.74 -2.20
CA TYR A 13 -26.82 -12.78 -1.00
C TYR A 13 -28.32 -12.83 -1.34
N GLY A 14 -28.73 -12.16 -2.41
CA GLY A 14 -30.11 -12.20 -2.89
C GLY A 14 -30.52 -13.53 -3.52
N TRP A 15 -29.58 -14.34 -3.98
CA TRP A 15 -29.84 -15.61 -4.68
C TRP A 15 -29.58 -16.85 -3.83
N LYS A 16 -28.73 -16.75 -2.80
CA LYS A 16 -28.30 -17.89 -2.00
C LYS A 16 -28.13 -17.49 -0.54
N GLN A 17 -28.85 -18.18 0.35
CA GLN A 17 -28.55 -18.06 1.78
C GLN A 17 -27.19 -18.71 2.08
N TRP A 18 -26.28 -17.93 2.68
CA TRP A 18 -24.99 -18.42 3.13
C TRP A 18 -25.18 -19.50 4.20
N ARG A 19 -24.53 -20.64 4.04
CA ARG A 19 -24.56 -21.71 5.02
C ARG A 19 -23.60 -21.48 6.19
N SER A 20 -22.56 -20.69 5.95
CA SER A 20 -21.56 -20.36 6.98
C SER A 20 -20.81 -19.07 6.61
N ALA A 21 -20.16 -18.44 7.62
CA ALA A 21 -19.25 -17.30 7.41
C ALA A 21 -18.07 -17.70 6.48
N GLN A 22 -17.59 -18.94 6.58
CA GLN A 22 -16.50 -19.44 5.75
C GLN A 22 -16.89 -19.54 4.27
N GLU A 23 -18.13 -19.95 3.95
CA GLU A 23 -18.63 -20.00 2.57
C GLU A 23 -18.71 -18.56 2.00
N ALA A 24 -19.17 -17.60 2.78
CA ALA A 24 -19.21 -16.20 2.40
C ALA A 24 -17.80 -15.65 2.09
N GLU A 25 -16.83 -15.95 2.93
CA GLU A 25 -15.43 -15.52 2.76
C GLU A 25 -14.83 -16.11 1.48
N GLN A 26 -15.04 -17.39 1.20
CA GLN A 26 -14.56 -18.03 -0.04
C GLN A 26 -15.12 -17.38 -1.31
N ILE A 27 -16.40 -17.00 -1.29
CA ILE A 27 -17.04 -16.36 -2.45
C ILE A 27 -16.50 -14.94 -2.63
N ASN A 28 -16.31 -14.20 -1.52
CA ASN A 28 -15.71 -12.88 -1.56
C ASN A 28 -14.28 -12.92 -2.10
N ASP A 29 -13.48 -13.87 -1.68
CA ASP A 29 -12.13 -14.09 -2.20
C ASP A 29 -12.14 -14.44 -3.69
N THR A 30 -13.07 -15.27 -4.12
CA THR A 30 -13.23 -15.65 -5.53
C THR A 30 -13.60 -14.45 -6.39
N ALA A 31 -14.55 -13.61 -5.94
CA ALA A 31 -14.94 -12.39 -6.62
C ALA A 31 -13.81 -11.37 -6.65
N PHE A 32 -13.09 -11.21 -5.54
CA PHE A 32 -11.93 -10.36 -5.44
C PHE A 32 -10.84 -10.76 -6.44
N ASN A 33 -10.50 -12.05 -6.51
CA ASN A 33 -9.51 -12.57 -7.44
C ASN A 33 -9.91 -12.27 -8.89
N TYR A 34 -11.18 -12.47 -9.25
CA TYR A 34 -11.67 -12.15 -10.59
C TYR A 34 -11.51 -10.67 -10.94
N VAL A 35 -11.83 -9.77 -10.00
CA VAL A 35 -11.70 -8.32 -10.21
C VAL A 35 -10.24 -7.90 -10.39
N VAL A 36 -9.32 -8.52 -9.65
CA VAL A 36 -7.91 -8.11 -9.60
C VAL A 36 -7.07 -8.70 -10.73
N ASN A 37 -7.31 -9.97 -11.08
CA ASN A 37 -6.46 -10.69 -12.05
C ASN A 37 -7.22 -11.26 -13.24
N GLY A 38 -8.52 -11.01 -13.37
CA GLY A 38 -9.38 -11.57 -14.44
C GLY A 38 -9.63 -13.08 -14.30
N ASN A 39 -9.28 -13.69 -13.17
CA ASN A 39 -9.39 -15.12 -12.91
C ASN A 39 -9.93 -15.38 -11.50
N PHE A 40 -10.73 -16.43 -11.32
CA PHE A 40 -11.30 -16.80 -10.02
C PHE A 40 -10.29 -17.45 -9.03
N LYS A 41 -9.10 -17.79 -9.50
CA LYS A 41 -8.06 -18.40 -8.65
C LYS A 41 -7.22 -17.34 -7.97
N ASP A 42 -6.80 -17.61 -6.74
CA ASP A 42 -5.82 -16.79 -6.05
C ASP A 42 -4.49 -16.75 -6.84
N SER A 43 -3.83 -15.61 -6.77
CA SER A 43 -2.60 -15.36 -7.50
C SER A 43 -1.66 -14.44 -6.73
N GLU A 44 -0.42 -14.35 -7.15
CA GLU A 44 0.54 -13.36 -6.64
C GLU A 44 0.02 -11.93 -6.81
N VAL A 45 -0.73 -11.66 -7.87
CA VAL A 45 -1.34 -10.34 -8.16
C VAL A 45 -2.43 -10.02 -7.12
N SER A 46 -3.29 -10.99 -6.79
CA SER A 46 -4.30 -10.82 -5.75
C SER A 46 -3.68 -10.58 -4.36
N LYS A 47 -2.60 -11.28 -4.04
CA LYS A 47 -1.85 -11.08 -2.80
C LYS A 47 -1.22 -9.71 -2.75
N ALA A 48 -0.55 -9.29 -3.81
CA ALA A 48 0.05 -7.95 -3.91
C ALA A 48 -0.99 -6.84 -3.71
N PHE A 49 -2.19 -6.96 -4.30
CA PHE A 49 -3.26 -5.99 -4.11
C PHE A 49 -3.75 -5.94 -2.66
N ARG A 50 -3.86 -7.10 -1.98
CA ARG A 50 -4.22 -7.15 -0.56
C ARG A 50 -3.15 -6.49 0.31
N GLU A 51 -1.86 -6.75 0.05
CA GLU A 51 -0.75 -6.14 0.81
C GLU A 51 -0.72 -4.62 0.63
N LEU A 52 -0.85 -4.12 -0.59
CA LEU A 52 -1.00 -2.69 -0.84
C LEU A 52 -2.19 -2.11 -0.07
N GLY A 53 -3.32 -2.81 -0.07
CA GLY A 53 -4.51 -2.40 0.67
C GLY A 53 -4.29 -2.33 2.18
N LYS A 54 -3.47 -3.20 2.77
CA LYS A 54 -3.15 -3.17 4.20
C LYS A 54 -2.31 -1.94 4.57
N HIS A 55 -1.29 -1.65 3.79
CA HIS A 55 -0.30 -0.62 4.12
C HIS A 55 -0.70 0.80 3.68
N MET A 56 -1.42 0.91 2.56
CA MET A 56 -1.77 2.18 1.93
C MET A 56 -3.20 2.65 2.24
N ARG A 57 -3.87 2.04 3.20
CA ARG A 57 -5.23 2.40 3.55
C ARG A 57 -5.33 3.78 4.17
N ASN A 58 -6.09 4.65 3.51
CA ASN A 58 -6.44 5.95 4.02
C ASN A 58 -7.36 5.81 5.25
N GLN A 59 -7.02 6.46 6.35
CA GLN A 59 -7.75 6.42 7.63
C GLN A 59 -9.18 6.99 7.58
N ASN A 60 -9.59 7.56 6.43
CA ASN A 60 -10.89 8.21 6.24
C ASN A 60 -12.03 7.26 5.85
N ARG A 61 -11.96 5.97 6.16
CA ARG A 61 -13.08 5.05 5.92
C ARG A 61 -14.08 5.03 7.08
N PRO A 62 -15.39 4.93 6.77
CA PRO A 62 -16.42 4.88 7.80
C PRO A 62 -16.22 3.69 8.76
N PRO A 63 -16.60 3.85 10.05
CA PRO A 63 -16.29 2.89 11.13
C PRO A 63 -17.02 1.54 11.07
N HIS A 64 -17.86 1.31 10.08
CA HIS A 64 -18.65 0.06 9.97
C HIS A 64 -17.95 -1.06 9.18
N VAL A 65 -16.70 -0.87 8.76
CA VAL A 65 -15.89 -1.94 8.17
C VAL A 65 -15.00 -2.51 9.26
N THR A 66 -15.60 -3.28 10.14
CA THR A 66 -15.09 -3.64 11.46
C THR A 66 -14.06 -4.76 11.55
N LYS A 67 -13.63 -5.39 10.48
CA LYS A 67 -12.55 -6.41 10.52
C LYS A 67 -11.22 -5.93 9.96
N LEU A 68 -10.92 -4.67 10.16
CA LEU A 68 -9.75 -3.99 9.62
C LEU A 68 -8.70 -3.64 10.68
N GLU A 69 -8.81 -4.22 11.86
CA GLU A 69 -7.90 -4.00 12.97
C GLU A 69 -6.47 -4.51 12.72
N GLU A 70 -6.29 -5.38 11.74
CA GLU A 70 -4.97 -5.89 11.34
C GLU A 70 -4.27 -5.03 10.28
N SER A 71 -4.91 -3.97 9.83
CA SER A 71 -4.43 -3.23 8.70
C SER A 71 -4.01 -1.83 9.09
N VAL A 72 -2.86 -1.47 8.85
CA VAL A 72 -2.22 -0.16 8.76
C VAL A 72 -0.98 -0.08 9.61
N GLU A 73 0.00 -0.62 9.09
CA GLU A 73 1.24 -0.65 9.83
C GLU A 73 2.19 0.46 9.43
N LEU A 74 2.05 1.04 8.22
CA LEU A 74 3.04 1.99 7.75
C LEU A 74 2.99 3.33 8.50
N ALA A 75 1.83 3.96 8.63
CA ALA A 75 1.73 5.26 9.27
C ALA A 75 2.11 5.23 10.77
N PRO A 76 1.66 4.26 11.59
CA PRO A 76 2.13 4.10 12.96
C PRO A 76 3.63 3.82 13.05
N LYS A 77 4.20 3.00 12.15
CA LYS A 77 5.64 2.71 12.12
C LYS A 77 6.45 3.96 11.78
N LEU A 78 6.03 4.76 10.82
CA LEU A 78 6.67 6.04 10.50
C LEU A 78 6.58 7.02 11.66
N THR A 79 5.45 7.10 12.35
CA THR A 79 5.28 7.94 13.54
C THR A 79 6.20 7.49 14.67
N ALA A 80 6.27 6.20 14.93
CA ALA A 80 7.17 5.63 15.95
C ALA A 80 8.63 5.90 15.60
N PHE A 81 9.03 5.70 14.34
CA PHE A 81 10.36 6.02 13.84
C PHE A 81 10.72 7.49 14.06
N TYR A 82 9.83 8.41 13.68
CA TYR A 82 10.04 9.84 13.85
C TYR A 82 10.21 10.25 15.33
N ASN A 83 9.39 9.70 16.23
CA ASN A 83 9.50 9.97 17.65
C ASN A 83 10.84 9.48 18.25
N LYS A 84 11.29 8.29 17.83
CA LYS A 84 12.59 7.75 18.22
C LYS A 84 13.75 8.57 17.65
N LEU A 85 13.65 9.02 16.40
CA LEU A 85 14.64 9.89 15.77
C LEU A 85 14.84 11.18 16.59
N LYS A 86 13.76 11.81 17.01
CA LYS A 86 13.80 13.01 17.87
C LYS A 86 14.48 12.77 19.22
N SER A 87 14.39 11.57 19.76
CA SER A 87 15.01 11.21 21.04
C SER A 87 16.46 10.75 20.93
N GLY A 88 17.04 10.75 19.72
CA GLY A 88 18.43 10.37 19.47
C GLY A 88 18.74 8.90 19.67
N GLN A 89 17.74 8.02 19.57
CA GLN A 89 17.92 6.57 19.70
C GLN A 89 18.58 5.96 18.45
N ASN A 90 19.22 4.80 18.62
CA ASN A 90 19.64 4.00 17.48
C ASN A 90 18.44 3.46 16.73
N LEU A 91 18.43 3.60 15.40
CA LEU A 91 17.29 3.31 14.53
C LEU A 91 17.62 2.30 13.43
N ASP A 92 18.71 1.56 13.53
CA ASP A 92 19.17 0.68 12.45
C ASP A 92 18.16 -0.44 12.15
N VAL A 93 17.53 -0.98 13.19
CA VAL A 93 16.52 -2.03 13.06
C VAL A 93 15.26 -1.49 12.38
N GLU A 94 14.74 -0.36 12.86
CA GLU A 94 13.54 0.28 12.32
C GLU A 94 13.76 0.76 10.89
N ARG A 95 14.94 1.27 10.56
CA ARG A 95 15.30 1.64 9.18
C ARG A 95 15.27 0.44 8.26
N LYS A 96 15.86 -0.67 8.67
CA LYS A 96 15.86 -1.90 7.87
C LYS A 96 14.45 -2.40 7.62
N GLU A 97 13.63 -2.46 8.66
CA GLU A 97 12.24 -2.89 8.57
C GLU A 97 11.44 -2.00 7.61
N LEU A 98 11.57 -0.67 7.73
CA LEU A 98 10.89 0.27 6.84
C LEU A 98 11.36 0.14 5.38
N LYS A 99 12.65 -0.04 5.13
CA LYS A 99 13.18 -0.27 3.78
C LYS A 99 12.62 -1.55 3.15
N GLU A 100 12.49 -2.62 3.93
CA GLU A 100 11.89 -3.88 3.46
C GLU A 100 10.42 -3.68 3.08
N ILE A 101 9.64 -2.96 3.91
CA ILE A 101 8.26 -2.62 3.62
C ILE A 101 8.15 -1.77 2.33
N PHE A 102 8.96 -0.73 2.20
CA PHE A 102 8.94 0.13 1.00
C PHE A 102 9.30 -0.64 -0.27
N ALA A 103 10.30 -1.50 -0.20
CA ALA A 103 10.69 -2.36 -1.33
C ALA A 103 9.56 -3.31 -1.73
N GLN A 104 8.89 -3.93 -0.75
CA GLN A 104 7.76 -4.82 -1.00
C GLN A 104 6.59 -4.08 -1.63
N LEU A 105 6.20 -2.93 -1.10
CA LEU A 105 5.09 -2.14 -1.64
C LEU A 105 5.36 -1.64 -3.06
N LYS A 106 6.61 -1.26 -3.37
CA LYS A 106 7.03 -0.92 -4.75
C LYS A 106 6.90 -2.13 -5.68
N ALA A 107 7.41 -3.28 -5.25
CA ALA A 107 7.34 -4.52 -6.03
C ALA A 107 5.90 -4.94 -6.29
N ASP A 108 5.03 -4.85 -5.29
CA ASP A 108 3.61 -5.19 -5.40
C ASP A 108 2.87 -4.24 -6.36
N ALA A 109 3.16 -2.94 -6.30
CA ALA A 109 2.58 -1.96 -7.22
C ALA A 109 3.02 -2.21 -8.67
N ILE A 110 4.28 -2.53 -8.90
CA ILE A 110 4.82 -2.86 -10.23
C ILE A 110 4.21 -4.16 -10.74
N LEU A 111 4.15 -5.20 -9.91
CA LEU A 111 3.56 -6.50 -10.27
C LEU A 111 2.08 -6.34 -10.69
N LEU A 112 1.31 -5.56 -9.93
CA LEU A 112 -0.08 -5.24 -10.29
C LEU A 112 -0.16 -4.54 -11.64
N LYS A 113 0.68 -3.55 -11.87
CA LYS A 113 0.69 -2.78 -13.11
C LYS A 113 1.00 -3.65 -14.33
N GLU A 114 1.89 -4.63 -14.17
CA GLU A 114 2.32 -5.53 -15.24
C GLU A 114 1.34 -6.69 -15.51
N LYS A 115 0.78 -7.28 -14.46
CA LYS A 115 0.05 -8.55 -14.54
C LYS A 115 -1.42 -8.48 -14.09
N GLY A 116 -1.87 -7.35 -13.57
CA GLY A 116 -3.26 -7.17 -13.13
C GLY A 116 -4.26 -7.14 -14.29
N ASP A 117 -5.54 -7.28 -13.96
CA ASP A 117 -6.62 -7.13 -14.95
C ASP A 117 -6.56 -5.75 -15.63
N LYS A 118 -6.60 -5.72 -16.95
CA LYS A 118 -6.43 -4.49 -17.73
C LYS A 118 -7.44 -3.40 -17.39
N LYS A 119 -8.69 -3.78 -17.06
CA LYS A 119 -9.74 -2.80 -16.71
C LYS A 119 -9.49 -2.20 -15.34
N LEU A 120 -9.06 -3.04 -14.38
CA LEU A 120 -8.67 -2.57 -13.06
C LEU A 120 -7.45 -1.65 -13.17
N ILE A 121 -6.40 -2.08 -13.87
CA ILE A 121 -5.18 -1.28 -13.99
C ILE A 121 -5.43 0.05 -14.68
N HIS A 122 -6.27 0.10 -15.70
CA HIS A 122 -6.67 1.36 -16.33
C HIS A 122 -7.31 2.34 -15.33
N GLN A 123 -8.01 1.84 -14.32
CA GLN A 123 -8.67 2.67 -13.31
C GLN A 123 -7.76 3.11 -12.15
N ILE A 124 -6.72 2.31 -11.84
CA ILE A 124 -5.88 2.53 -10.66
C ILE A 124 -4.40 2.82 -10.98
N HIS A 125 -4.01 2.91 -12.26
CA HIS A 125 -2.58 3.07 -12.61
C HIS A 125 -1.94 4.29 -11.95
N TYR A 126 -2.67 5.41 -11.86
CA TYR A 126 -2.16 6.59 -11.16
C TYR A 126 -1.93 6.36 -9.67
N TRP A 127 -2.81 5.59 -9.03
CA TRP A 127 -2.62 5.21 -7.64
C TRP A 127 -1.39 4.31 -7.46
N LEU A 128 -1.14 3.40 -8.41
CA LEU A 128 0.05 2.55 -8.39
C LEU A 128 1.34 3.36 -8.60
N ASP A 129 1.35 4.29 -9.56
CA ASP A 129 2.48 5.19 -9.80
C ASP A 129 2.73 6.09 -8.60
N ASN A 130 1.69 6.68 -8.03
CA ASN A 130 1.77 7.44 -6.80
C ASN A 130 2.37 6.62 -5.65
N THR A 131 1.95 5.35 -5.50
CA THR A 131 2.50 4.46 -4.48
C THR A 131 4.01 4.27 -4.65
N VAL A 132 4.48 4.03 -5.87
CA VAL A 132 5.91 3.87 -6.16
C VAL A 132 6.68 5.13 -5.81
N ASP A 133 6.20 6.31 -6.23
CA ASP A 133 6.88 7.57 -5.94
C ASP A 133 6.84 7.94 -4.45
N GLN A 134 5.75 7.66 -3.75
CA GLN A 134 5.72 7.84 -2.29
C GLN A 134 6.73 6.94 -1.58
N MET A 135 6.85 5.68 -1.98
CA MET A 135 7.85 4.78 -1.38
C MET A 135 9.28 5.20 -1.71
N ASN A 136 9.54 5.71 -2.90
CA ASN A 136 10.84 6.27 -3.27
C ASN A 136 11.16 7.54 -2.44
N ALA A 137 10.19 8.42 -2.24
CA ALA A 137 10.35 9.59 -1.39
C ALA A 137 10.70 9.21 0.05
N LEU A 138 9.95 8.26 0.62
CA LEU A 138 10.15 7.79 2.00
C LEU A 138 11.51 7.08 2.16
N GLU A 139 11.93 6.28 1.18
CA GLU A 139 13.23 5.60 1.19
C GLU A 139 14.39 6.60 1.13
N ALA A 140 14.29 7.62 0.29
CA ALA A 140 15.27 8.69 0.21
C ALA A 140 15.35 9.47 1.54
N LEU A 141 14.22 9.85 2.13
CA LEU A 141 14.19 10.51 3.44
C LEU A 141 14.77 9.62 4.55
N LEU A 142 14.51 8.32 4.50
CA LEU A 142 15.09 7.37 5.44
C LEU A 142 16.62 7.32 5.31
N THR A 143 17.13 7.33 4.08
CA THR A 143 18.58 7.40 3.79
C THR A 143 19.19 8.73 4.24
N ALA A 144 18.46 9.84 4.13
CA ALA A 144 18.90 11.11 4.70
C ALA A 144 19.09 11.02 6.22
N THR A 145 18.23 10.29 6.95
CA THR A 145 18.41 10.08 8.41
C THR A 145 19.64 9.23 8.75
N GLU A 146 20.10 8.36 7.85
CA GLU A 146 21.39 7.66 8.01
C GLU A 146 22.55 8.66 7.90
N GLY A 147 22.49 9.57 6.92
CA GLY A 147 23.49 10.63 6.77
C GLY A 147 23.62 11.49 8.02
N LEU A 148 22.51 11.78 8.73
CA LEU A 148 22.55 12.49 10.01
C LEU A 148 23.33 11.69 11.07
N ALA A 149 23.10 10.39 11.18
CA ALA A 149 23.82 9.53 12.13
C ALA A 149 25.32 9.42 11.80
N GLU A 150 25.65 9.40 10.52
CA GLU A 150 27.03 9.34 10.00
C GLU A 150 27.75 10.70 10.00
N LYS A 151 27.05 11.79 10.31
CA LYS A 151 27.53 13.18 10.17
C LYS A 151 28.00 13.50 8.74
N ASN A 152 27.30 12.97 7.76
CA ASN A 152 27.58 13.13 6.33
C ASN A 152 26.55 14.08 5.70
N ASP A 153 26.87 15.36 5.69
CA ASP A 153 25.96 16.41 5.19
C ASP A 153 25.60 16.23 3.70
N ALA A 154 26.53 15.78 2.88
CA ALA A 154 26.24 15.52 1.46
C ALA A 154 25.17 14.43 1.31
N LYS A 155 25.33 13.29 2.02
CA LYS A 155 24.33 12.21 2.04
C LYS A 155 22.95 12.70 2.52
N VAL A 156 22.92 13.58 3.53
CA VAL A 156 21.68 14.17 4.03
C VAL A 156 20.98 14.97 2.94
N TRP A 157 21.66 15.95 2.37
CA TRP A 157 21.05 16.89 1.43
C TRP A 157 20.69 16.24 0.09
N ASP A 158 21.56 15.40 -0.46
CA ASP A 158 21.29 14.70 -1.72
C ASP A 158 20.02 13.84 -1.63
N ASN A 159 19.89 13.10 -0.51
CA ASN A 159 18.71 12.25 -0.31
C ASN A 159 17.45 13.05 0.07
N TYR A 160 17.61 14.14 0.82
CA TYR A 160 16.49 15.03 1.10
C TYR A 160 15.89 15.62 -0.18
N TYR A 161 16.72 16.15 -1.09
CA TYR A 161 16.24 16.67 -2.38
C TYR A 161 15.69 15.59 -3.30
N ALA A 162 16.29 14.40 -3.31
CA ALA A 162 15.74 13.28 -4.04
C ALA A 162 14.33 12.89 -3.51
N GLY A 163 14.17 12.86 -2.19
CA GLY A 163 12.88 12.62 -1.55
C GLY A 163 11.83 13.66 -1.90
N LEU A 164 12.18 14.94 -1.88
CA LEU A 164 11.28 16.02 -2.28
C LEU A 164 10.85 15.88 -3.74
N LYS A 165 11.76 15.56 -4.65
CA LYS A 165 11.44 15.34 -6.06
C LYS A 165 10.40 14.24 -6.27
N HIS A 166 10.57 13.09 -5.61
CA HIS A 166 9.59 12.01 -5.68
C HIS A 166 8.26 12.39 -5.02
N TYR A 167 8.31 13.14 -3.92
CA TYR A 167 7.10 13.62 -3.26
C TYR A 167 6.31 14.56 -4.17
N ASP A 168 6.97 15.50 -4.84
CA ASP A 168 6.33 16.40 -5.82
C ASP A 168 5.70 15.61 -6.99
N GLN A 169 6.37 14.58 -7.48
CA GLN A 169 5.81 13.70 -8.48
C GLN A 169 4.56 12.98 -7.97
N SER A 170 4.59 12.47 -6.75
CA SER A 170 3.44 11.78 -6.14
C SER A 170 2.23 12.72 -5.97
N ILE A 171 2.46 13.97 -5.59
CA ILE A 171 1.39 14.99 -5.49
C ILE A 171 0.77 15.27 -6.86
N SER A 172 1.55 15.31 -7.92
CA SER A 172 1.05 15.61 -9.26
C SER A 172 -0.04 14.65 -9.70
N TYR A 173 0.05 13.37 -9.32
CA TYR A 173 -0.99 12.37 -9.60
C TYR A 173 -2.32 12.64 -8.86
N ALA A 174 -2.30 13.34 -7.74
CA ALA A 174 -3.50 13.64 -6.97
C ALA A 174 -4.30 14.85 -7.53
N PHE A 175 -3.64 15.73 -8.28
CA PHE A 175 -4.27 16.96 -8.80
C PHE A 175 -4.75 16.85 -10.25
N PHE A 176 -4.30 15.86 -11.00
CA PHE A 176 -4.64 15.74 -12.43
C PHE A 176 -5.73 14.68 -12.71
N TYR A 177 -6.28 14.05 -11.69
CA TYR A 177 -7.28 12.98 -11.80
C TYR A 177 -8.20 12.93 -10.58
#